data_e82f389225d4dc3f3232c08bf13b648e
#
_entry.id   e82f389225d4dc3f3232c08bf13b648e
#
_cell.length_a   1.000
_cell.length_b   1.000
_cell.length_c   1.000
_cell.angle_alpha   90.00
_cell.angle_beta   90.00
_cell.angle_gamma   90.00
#
_symmetry.space_group_name_H-M   'P 1'
#
loop_
_entity.id
_entity.type
_entity.pdbx_description
1 polymer ?
#
loop_
_entity_poly.entity_id
_entity_poly.type
_entity_poly.pdbx_seq_one_letter_code
_entity_poly.pdbx_strand_id
1 'polypeptide(L)'
;MRVARPDGRESSKRMSRRLPRHIVVLGLISLLNAMSSAMVYGLLPIFLVRVLGATVGSVGLIEGIAEAMTSCTKILSGFASDWMRRRKPLVLLGYAISAINKLLFPLAGDVFTVFVARVIDRAGKGLRDAPRDAFLTDVTPTRVRGSGFGLRLAFYTTGFVVGPLAAMLLMRMSGDDFRLTFWIAAIPAFMAIAVVLFGLREPVRTGFAARPLRMLRRAEFARLTGRFWWAIAIASLLSLARFSHAFLVLKAHDVGIDAAYVPAMLLLMHLVYAIAAYPFGVLADRMDRRLQLGIGTAILVGADIVLAAAQVGWTSFIGAALWGLQMAVTQGLLLASVGDAAPAQLRGTAFGIYDLALGIATFVASAAAGALWTAGGPLLAFGFSGMIGMAAIVLLLLQPMPRMVRLPS
;
A
#
# COMPACT_ATOMS: atom_id res chain seq x y z
N MET A 1 49.74 48.83 9.20
CA MET A 1 49.44 47.65 8.39
C MET A 1 48.13 47.04 8.92
N ARG A 2 46.95 47.44 8.37
CA ARG A 2 45.62 46.93 8.80
C ARG A 2 45.30 45.71 7.95
N VAL A 3 45.25 44.54 8.59
CA VAL A 3 44.79 43.31 7.95
C VAL A 3 43.26 43.38 7.79
N ALA A 4 42.79 43.46 6.54
CA ALA A 4 41.39 43.41 6.19
C ALA A 4 40.83 42.00 6.52
N ARG A 5 39.79 41.92 7.35
CA ARG A 5 38.98 40.73 7.53
C ARG A 5 38.12 40.54 6.26
N PRO A 6 38.06 39.36 5.66
CA PRO A 6 37.13 39.12 4.58
C PRO A 6 35.70 39.04 5.18
N ASP A 7 34.84 39.90 4.70
CA ASP A 7 33.39 39.91 4.97
C ASP A 7 32.77 38.61 4.51
N GLY A 8 32.55 37.70 5.47
CA GLY A 8 31.82 36.45 5.30
C GLY A 8 30.28 36.66 5.18
N ARG A 9 29.85 37.76 4.50
CA ARG A 9 28.42 38.00 4.16
C ARG A 9 28.17 37.80 2.68
N GLU A 10 28.57 36.66 2.15
CA GLU A 10 28.15 36.33 0.80
C GLU A 10 27.24 35.10 0.79
N SER A 11 26.03 35.42 0.31
CA SER A 11 25.11 34.52 -0.33
C SER A 11 24.52 33.39 0.53
N SER A 12 23.77 33.72 1.57
CA SER A 12 22.52 33.04 1.80
C SER A 12 21.61 33.29 0.58
N LYS A 13 22.02 32.83 -0.62
CA LYS A 13 21.13 32.70 -1.76
C LYS A 13 19.96 31.85 -1.28
N ARG A 14 18.79 32.45 -1.17
CA ARG A 14 17.49 31.78 -1.13
C ARG A 14 17.41 30.89 -2.38
N MET A 15 18.10 29.77 -2.32
CA MET A 15 18.00 28.73 -3.31
C MET A 15 16.57 28.21 -3.21
N SER A 16 15.76 28.63 -4.15
CA SER A 16 14.36 28.33 -4.32
C SER A 16 14.13 26.87 -3.90
N ARG A 17 13.25 26.63 -2.89
CA ARG A 17 12.76 25.32 -2.46
C ARG A 17 11.91 24.63 -3.54
N ARG A 18 12.17 24.90 -4.83
CA ARG A 18 11.42 24.30 -5.93
C ARG A 18 11.84 22.82 -6.01
N LEU A 19 10.88 21.96 -5.75
CA LEU A 19 11.05 20.54 -5.94
C LEU A 19 11.39 20.24 -7.42
N PRO A 20 12.35 19.34 -7.69
CA PRO A 20 12.70 18.96 -9.06
C PRO A 20 11.48 18.53 -9.87
N ARG A 21 11.40 18.94 -11.13
CA ARG A 21 10.29 18.61 -12.05
C ARG A 21 9.94 17.11 -12.06
N HIS A 22 10.94 16.26 -11.96
CA HIS A 22 10.76 14.79 -11.94
C HIS A 22 9.91 14.30 -10.76
N ILE A 23 9.92 14.98 -9.61
CA ILE A 23 9.10 14.61 -8.45
C ILE A 23 7.63 14.87 -8.74
N VAL A 24 7.30 16.01 -9.36
CA VAL A 24 5.93 16.35 -9.76
C VAL A 24 5.43 15.36 -10.81
N VAL A 25 6.27 15.02 -11.80
CA VAL A 25 5.94 14.03 -12.84
C VAL A 25 5.64 12.66 -12.20
N LEU A 26 6.48 12.18 -11.28
CA LEU A 26 6.24 10.92 -10.55
C LEU A 26 4.98 10.99 -9.67
N GLY A 27 4.70 12.15 -9.10
CA GLY A 27 3.46 12.42 -8.39
C GLY A 27 2.25 12.27 -9.30
N LEU A 28 2.25 12.93 -10.45
CA LEU A 28 1.16 12.87 -11.44
C LEU A 28 0.92 11.44 -11.96
N ILE A 29 1.99 10.71 -12.27
CA ILE A 29 1.90 9.29 -12.64
C ILE A 29 1.21 8.49 -11.50
N SER A 30 1.61 8.74 -10.25
CA SER A 30 1.03 8.06 -9.09
C SER A 30 -0.44 8.40 -8.89
N LEU A 31 -0.83 9.66 -9.10
CA LEU A 31 -2.23 10.11 -9.05
C LEU A 31 -3.09 9.42 -10.09
N LEU A 32 -2.70 9.50 -11.37
CA LEU A 32 -3.46 8.93 -12.49
C LEU A 32 -3.64 7.41 -12.33
N ASN A 33 -2.56 6.72 -11.97
CA ASN A 33 -2.63 5.28 -11.75
C ASN A 33 -3.46 4.90 -10.51
N ALA A 34 -3.34 5.66 -9.41
CA ALA A 34 -4.14 5.44 -8.20
C ALA A 34 -5.62 5.69 -8.47
N MET A 35 -5.98 6.77 -9.18
CA MET A 35 -7.34 7.07 -9.62
C MET A 35 -7.92 5.90 -10.42
N SER A 36 -7.22 5.46 -11.48
CA SER A 36 -7.63 4.32 -12.30
C SER A 36 -7.83 3.03 -11.48
N SER A 37 -6.87 2.74 -10.58
CA SER A 37 -6.94 1.53 -9.77
C SER A 37 -8.06 1.58 -8.73
N ALA A 38 -8.28 2.73 -8.11
CA ALA A 38 -9.33 2.90 -7.11
C ALA A 38 -10.75 2.82 -7.70
N MET A 39 -10.95 3.26 -8.95
CA MET A 39 -12.21 3.07 -9.67
C MET A 39 -12.55 1.58 -9.81
N VAL A 40 -11.56 0.76 -10.19
CA VAL A 40 -11.74 -0.69 -10.36
C VAL A 40 -11.90 -1.38 -9.00
N TYR A 41 -11.02 -1.12 -8.04
CA TYR A 41 -10.97 -1.84 -6.77
C TYR A 41 -12.21 -1.62 -5.89
N GLY A 42 -12.83 -0.45 -5.98
CA GLY A 42 -14.05 -0.16 -5.26
C GLY A 42 -15.28 -0.91 -5.78
N LEU A 43 -15.23 -1.42 -7.01
CA LEU A 43 -16.37 -2.10 -7.65
C LEU A 43 -16.11 -3.57 -7.96
N LEU A 44 -14.85 -3.98 -8.13
CA LEU A 44 -14.49 -5.33 -8.57
C LEU A 44 -15.05 -6.46 -7.69
N PRO A 45 -15.03 -6.37 -6.34
CA PRO A 45 -15.59 -7.42 -5.50
C PRO A 45 -17.09 -7.63 -5.73
N ILE A 46 -17.85 -6.54 -5.94
CA ILE A 46 -19.29 -6.60 -6.21
C ILE A 46 -19.53 -7.10 -7.63
N PHE A 47 -18.76 -6.66 -8.60
CA PHE A 47 -18.84 -7.17 -9.96
C PHE A 47 -18.63 -8.69 -10.01
N LEU A 48 -17.65 -9.21 -9.26
CA LEU A 48 -17.42 -10.65 -9.13
C LEU A 48 -18.65 -11.37 -8.55
N VAL A 49 -19.22 -10.87 -7.47
CA VAL A 49 -20.30 -11.56 -6.76
C VAL A 49 -21.65 -11.36 -7.48
N ARG A 50 -22.00 -10.11 -7.84
CA ARG A 50 -23.32 -9.76 -8.35
C ARG A 50 -23.48 -10.05 -9.85
N VAL A 51 -22.41 -9.84 -10.64
CA VAL A 51 -22.49 -9.96 -12.11
C VAL A 51 -21.97 -11.32 -12.58
N LEU A 52 -20.86 -11.81 -12.01
CA LEU A 52 -20.24 -13.07 -12.43
C LEU A 52 -20.60 -14.26 -11.53
N GLY A 53 -21.40 -14.06 -10.46
CA GLY A 53 -21.84 -15.13 -9.58
C GLY A 53 -20.74 -15.79 -8.72
N ALA A 54 -19.62 -15.09 -8.51
CA ALA A 54 -18.52 -15.61 -7.70
C ALA A 54 -18.93 -15.75 -6.23
N THR A 55 -18.41 -16.77 -5.55
CA THR A 55 -18.52 -16.85 -4.09
C THR A 55 -17.59 -15.86 -3.41
N VAL A 56 -17.90 -15.43 -2.19
CA VAL A 56 -17.01 -14.58 -1.39
C VAL A 56 -15.67 -15.29 -1.11
N GLY A 57 -15.68 -16.62 -0.99
CA GLY A 57 -14.48 -17.45 -0.91
C GLY A 57 -13.56 -17.27 -2.11
N SER A 58 -14.13 -17.27 -3.33
CA SER A 58 -13.37 -17.01 -4.56
C SER A 58 -12.77 -15.61 -4.56
N VAL A 59 -13.51 -14.59 -4.12
CA VAL A 59 -12.98 -13.22 -4.01
C VAL A 59 -11.79 -13.16 -3.04
N GLY A 60 -11.89 -13.83 -1.88
CA GLY A 60 -10.80 -13.92 -0.90
C GLY A 60 -9.52 -14.55 -1.47
N LEU A 61 -9.67 -15.65 -2.23
CA LEU A 61 -8.56 -16.31 -2.91
C LEU A 61 -7.93 -15.41 -4.00
N ILE A 62 -8.76 -14.80 -4.84
CA ILE A 62 -8.31 -13.89 -5.90
C ILE A 62 -7.49 -12.73 -5.33
N GLU A 63 -8.02 -12.06 -4.31
CA GLU A 63 -7.34 -10.93 -3.67
C GLU A 63 -6.07 -11.36 -2.94
N GLY A 64 -6.12 -12.50 -2.24
CA GLY A 64 -4.96 -13.03 -1.52
C GLY A 64 -3.80 -13.39 -2.46
N ILE A 65 -4.06 -14.16 -3.53
CA ILE A 65 -3.07 -14.53 -4.53
C ILE A 65 -2.50 -13.28 -5.22
N ALA A 66 -3.38 -12.34 -5.57
CA ALA A 66 -2.98 -11.10 -6.21
C ALA A 66 -2.03 -10.26 -5.32
N GLU A 67 -2.29 -10.16 -4.01
CA GLU A 67 -1.41 -9.43 -3.10
C GLU A 67 -0.07 -10.14 -2.90
N ALA A 68 -0.04 -11.47 -2.77
CA ALA A 68 1.19 -12.26 -2.75
C ALA A 68 2.01 -12.05 -4.04
N MET A 69 1.35 -12.00 -5.21
CA MET A 69 2.02 -11.73 -6.50
C MET A 69 2.67 -10.34 -6.49
N THR A 70 2.02 -9.31 -5.91
CA THR A 70 2.62 -7.97 -5.77
C THR A 70 3.94 -8.04 -4.99
N SER A 71 3.95 -8.75 -3.86
CA SER A 71 5.14 -8.87 -3.00
C SER A 71 6.27 -9.62 -3.71
N CYS A 72 5.97 -10.74 -4.37
CA CYS A 72 6.95 -11.52 -5.13
C CYS A 72 7.57 -10.70 -6.27
N THR A 73 6.73 -10.06 -7.08
CA THR A 73 7.22 -9.28 -8.24
C THR A 73 7.95 -8.00 -7.83
N LYS A 74 7.59 -7.38 -6.69
CA LYS A 74 8.30 -6.23 -6.14
C LYS A 74 9.74 -6.57 -5.77
N ILE A 75 9.98 -7.73 -5.15
CA ILE A 75 11.32 -8.20 -4.82
C ILE A 75 12.14 -8.45 -6.09
N LEU A 76 11.56 -9.19 -7.06
CA LEU A 76 12.23 -9.50 -8.31
C LEU A 76 12.56 -8.23 -9.11
N SER A 77 11.63 -7.28 -9.16
CA SER A 77 11.83 -6.01 -9.87
C SER A 77 12.89 -5.12 -9.22
N GLY A 78 13.02 -5.15 -7.90
CA GLY A 78 14.08 -4.48 -7.17
C GLY A 78 15.46 -5.00 -7.61
N PHE A 79 15.64 -6.31 -7.64
CA PHE A 79 16.89 -6.93 -8.13
C PHE A 79 17.15 -6.62 -9.62
N ALA A 80 16.13 -6.75 -10.47
CA ALA A 80 16.26 -6.45 -11.90
C ALA A 80 16.65 -4.99 -12.14
N SER A 81 16.04 -4.05 -11.39
CA SER A 81 16.33 -2.63 -11.47
C SER A 81 17.80 -2.28 -11.12
N ASP A 82 18.34 -2.95 -10.09
CA ASP A 82 19.73 -2.74 -9.68
C ASP A 82 20.72 -3.35 -10.68
N TRP A 83 20.36 -4.49 -11.28
CA TRP A 83 21.18 -5.16 -12.30
C TRP A 83 21.18 -4.41 -13.64
N MET A 84 20.00 -3.99 -14.13
CA MET A 84 19.87 -3.31 -15.43
C MET A 84 20.44 -1.89 -15.45
N ARG A 85 20.75 -1.29 -14.30
CA ARG A 85 21.18 0.12 -14.13
C ARG A 85 20.22 1.16 -14.75
N ARG A 86 19.09 0.72 -15.29
CA ARG A 86 18.04 1.55 -15.89
C ARG A 86 16.72 1.27 -15.18
N ARG A 87 16.09 2.31 -14.67
CA ARG A 87 14.85 2.18 -13.90
C ARG A 87 13.61 2.49 -14.71
N LYS A 88 13.72 3.46 -15.64
CA LYS A 88 12.60 3.87 -16.48
C LYS A 88 11.97 2.72 -17.27
N PRO A 89 12.71 1.77 -17.90
CA PRO A 89 12.12 0.66 -18.64
C PRO A 89 11.23 -0.24 -17.76
N LEU A 90 11.67 -0.59 -16.55
CA LEU A 90 10.88 -1.41 -15.63
C LEU A 90 9.65 -0.67 -15.11
N VAL A 91 9.79 0.61 -14.80
CA VAL A 91 8.66 1.48 -14.42
C VAL A 91 7.64 1.53 -15.55
N LEU A 92 8.08 1.78 -16.79
CA LEU A 92 7.22 1.83 -17.96
C LEU A 92 6.52 0.50 -18.20
N LEU A 93 7.26 -0.62 -18.16
CA LEU A 93 6.72 -1.96 -18.38
C LEU A 93 5.63 -2.28 -17.32
N GLY A 94 5.88 -1.97 -16.05
CA GLY A 94 4.90 -2.21 -14.99
C GLY A 94 3.62 -1.38 -15.15
N TYR A 95 3.72 -0.11 -15.58
CA TYR A 95 2.55 0.71 -15.90
C TYR A 95 1.84 0.23 -17.17
N ALA A 96 2.58 -0.18 -18.20
CA ALA A 96 2.02 -0.70 -19.45
C ALA A 96 1.24 -2.00 -19.21
N ILE A 97 1.81 -2.95 -18.46
CA ILE A 97 1.13 -4.18 -18.07
C ILE A 97 -0.18 -3.86 -17.32
N SER A 98 -0.14 -2.98 -16.32
CA SER A 98 -1.34 -2.61 -15.56
C SER A 98 -2.39 -1.92 -16.43
N ALA A 99 -2.00 -1.02 -17.34
CA ALA A 99 -2.97 -0.27 -18.16
C ALA A 99 -3.61 -1.16 -19.23
N ILE A 100 -2.81 -1.97 -19.95
CA ILE A 100 -3.34 -2.92 -20.94
C ILE A 100 -4.25 -3.93 -20.25
N ASN A 101 -3.85 -4.44 -19.11
CA ASN A 101 -4.63 -5.40 -18.34
C ASN A 101 -5.97 -4.84 -17.87
N LYS A 102 -6.09 -3.51 -17.65
CA LYS A 102 -7.37 -2.90 -17.26
C LYS A 102 -8.46 -3.06 -18.32
N LEU A 103 -8.10 -3.30 -19.57
CA LEU A 103 -9.04 -3.62 -20.64
C LEU A 103 -9.67 -5.01 -20.47
N LEU A 104 -9.05 -5.90 -19.70
CA LEU A 104 -9.60 -7.24 -19.45
C LEU A 104 -10.78 -7.21 -18.48
N PHE A 105 -10.83 -6.27 -17.51
CA PHE A 105 -11.93 -6.22 -16.55
C PHE A 105 -13.30 -5.98 -17.20
N PRO A 106 -13.50 -4.98 -18.09
CA PRO A 106 -14.77 -4.79 -18.74
C PRO A 106 -15.13 -5.91 -19.74
N LEU A 107 -14.13 -6.61 -20.27
CA LEU A 107 -14.31 -7.72 -21.21
C LEU A 107 -14.57 -9.07 -20.50
N ALA A 108 -14.35 -9.14 -19.19
CA ALA A 108 -14.48 -10.39 -18.46
C ALA A 108 -15.92 -10.92 -18.49
N GLY A 109 -16.06 -12.16 -18.94
CA GLY A 109 -17.32 -12.91 -18.95
C GLY A 109 -17.45 -13.93 -17.83
N ASP A 110 -16.34 -14.21 -17.13
CA ASP A 110 -16.25 -15.24 -16.09
C ASP A 110 -15.25 -14.85 -14.98
N VAL A 111 -15.32 -15.57 -13.87
CA VAL A 111 -14.50 -15.33 -12.67
C VAL A 111 -13.02 -15.59 -12.95
N PHE A 112 -12.69 -16.58 -13.79
CA PHE A 112 -11.30 -16.93 -14.09
C PHE A 112 -10.60 -15.82 -14.87
N THR A 113 -11.28 -15.20 -15.83
CA THR A 113 -10.76 -14.04 -16.58
C THR A 113 -10.43 -12.88 -15.62
N VAL A 114 -11.32 -12.59 -14.65
CA VAL A 114 -11.04 -11.57 -13.62
C VAL A 114 -9.87 -11.96 -12.72
N PHE A 115 -9.76 -13.24 -12.35
CA PHE A 115 -8.62 -13.75 -11.58
C PHE A 115 -7.30 -13.50 -12.32
N VAL A 116 -7.20 -13.89 -13.58
CA VAL A 116 -6.00 -13.69 -14.40
C VAL A 116 -5.69 -12.19 -14.52
N ALA A 117 -6.71 -11.39 -14.85
CA ALA A 117 -6.55 -9.93 -14.92
C ALA A 117 -6.03 -9.35 -13.58
N ARG A 118 -6.57 -9.82 -12.45
CA ARG A 118 -6.16 -9.33 -11.13
C ARG A 118 -4.71 -9.68 -10.80
N VAL A 119 -4.29 -10.90 -11.10
CA VAL A 119 -2.91 -11.37 -10.88
C VAL A 119 -1.92 -10.57 -11.76
N ILE A 120 -2.25 -10.36 -13.03
CA ILE A 120 -1.42 -9.58 -13.97
C ILE A 120 -1.32 -8.12 -13.52
N ASP A 121 -2.43 -7.47 -13.12
CA ASP A 121 -2.41 -6.09 -12.62
C ASP A 121 -1.50 -5.95 -11.38
N ARG A 122 -1.58 -6.91 -10.47
CA ARG A 122 -0.77 -6.94 -9.26
C ARG A 122 0.70 -7.24 -9.53
N ALA A 123 0.99 -8.10 -10.50
CA ALA A 123 2.35 -8.31 -10.98
C ALA A 123 2.94 -7.02 -11.59
N GLY A 124 2.16 -6.33 -12.43
CA GLY A 124 2.53 -5.02 -12.97
C GLY A 124 2.80 -3.98 -11.88
N LYS A 125 1.99 -3.97 -10.80
CA LYS A 125 2.22 -3.11 -9.63
C LYS A 125 3.55 -3.43 -8.95
N GLY A 126 3.82 -4.69 -8.61
CA GLY A 126 5.08 -5.10 -8.00
C GLY A 126 6.29 -4.77 -8.89
N LEU A 127 6.15 -4.97 -10.20
CA LEU A 127 7.22 -4.69 -11.17
C LEU A 127 7.64 -3.22 -11.19
N ARG A 128 6.72 -2.28 -11.01
CA ARG A 128 7.02 -0.84 -11.06
C ARG A 128 7.36 -0.21 -9.71
N ASP A 129 6.83 -0.72 -8.59
CA ASP A 129 6.88 -0.02 -7.30
C ASP A 129 8.31 0.14 -6.79
N ALA A 130 9.12 -0.92 -6.75
CA ALA A 130 10.51 -0.84 -6.30
C ALA A 130 11.39 0.03 -7.22
N PRO A 131 11.38 -0.15 -8.57
CA PRO A 131 12.13 0.72 -9.48
C PRO A 131 11.70 2.18 -9.43
N ARG A 132 10.39 2.47 -9.26
CA ARG A 132 9.85 3.84 -9.15
C ARG A 132 10.35 4.53 -7.88
N ASP A 133 10.31 3.86 -6.73
CA ASP A 133 10.74 4.45 -5.46
C ASP A 133 12.26 4.66 -5.44
N ALA A 134 12.99 3.74 -6.07
CA ALA A 134 14.40 3.89 -6.30
C ALA A 134 14.72 5.04 -7.27
N PHE A 135 13.94 5.21 -8.36
CA PHE A 135 14.07 6.35 -9.27
C PHE A 135 13.84 7.68 -8.54
N LEU A 136 12.78 7.77 -7.73
CA LEU A 136 12.50 8.95 -6.92
C LEU A 136 13.68 9.29 -5.99
N THR A 137 14.29 8.28 -5.40
CA THR A 137 15.47 8.44 -4.54
C THR A 137 16.67 9.01 -5.31
N ASP A 138 16.90 8.54 -6.55
CA ASP A 138 18.02 8.98 -7.38
C ASP A 138 17.88 10.43 -7.86
N VAL A 139 16.66 10.85 -8.22
CA VAL A 139 16.43 12.21 -8.76
C VAL A 139 16.20 13.25 -7.67
N THR A 140 16.10 12.83 -6.40
CA THR A 140 15.78 13.72 -5.28
C THR A 140 17.02 13.95 -4.42
N PRO A 141 17.53 15.20 -4.29
CA PRO A 141 18.59 15.53 -3.38
C PRO A 141 18.27 15.08 -1.94
N THR A 142 19.28 14.58 -1.22
CA THR A 142 19.11 14.05 0.15
C THR A 142 18.40 15.02 1.08
N ARG A 143 18.66 16.32 0.95
CA ARG A 143 18.08 17.39 1.78
C ARG A 143 16.55 17.54 1.64
N VAL A 144 15.97 17.20 0.48
CA VAL A 144 14.52 17.34 0.20
C VAL A 144 13.86 16.00 -0.12
N ARG A 145 14.54 14.89 0.18
CA ARG A 145 14.03 13.54 -0.13
C ARG A 145 12.70 13.24 0.57
N GLY A 146 12.59 13.60 1.85
CA GLY A 146 11.33 13.45 2.59
C GLY A 146 10.17 14.22 1.94
N SER A 147 10.41 15.47 1.51
CA SER A 147 9.40 16.28 0.80
C SER A 147 9.02 15.65 -0.55
N GLY A 148 9.97 15.04 -1.26
CA GLY A 148 9.72 14.35 -2.53
C GLY A 148 8.81 13.13 -2.36
N PHE A 149 9.10 12.28 -1.37
CA PHE A 149 8.24 11.14 -1.03
C PHE A 149 6.88 11.59 -0.52
N GLY A 150 6.83 12.62 0.32
CA GLY A 150 5.58 13.20 0.83
C GLY A 150 4.69 13.74 -0.28
N LEU A 151 5.25 14.49 -1.24
CA LEU A 151 4.49 14.99 -2.39
C LEU A 151 3.93 13.84 -3.25
N ARG A 152 4.76 12.82 -3.55
CA ARG A 152 4.30 11.63 -4.28
C ARG A 152 3.16 10.93 -3.55
N LEU A 153 3.27 10.79 -2.23
CA LEU A 153 2.23 10.16 -1.40
C LEU A 153 0.94 11.00 -1.43
N ALA A 154 1.01 12.32 -1.36
CA ALA A 154 -0.14 13.19 -1.47
C ALA A 154 -0.87 13.02 -2.81
N PHE A 155 -0.15 13.01 -3.94
CA PHE A 155 -0.72 12.72 -5.25
C PHE A 155 -1.39 11.34 -5.31
N TYR A 156 -0.72 10.30 -4.78
CA TYR A 156 -1.24 8.94 -4.72
C TYR A 156 -2.55 8.88 -3.91
N THR A 157 -2.58 9.50 -2.74
CA THR A 157 -3.77 9.55 -1.88
C THR A 157 -4.91 10.33 -2.54
N THR A 158 -4.59 11.46 -3.20
CA THR A 158 -5.58 12.20 -4.00
C THR A 158 -6.21 11.31 -5.07
N GLY A 159 -5.44 10.45 -5.73
CA GLY A 159 -5.97 9.47 -6.69
C GLY A 159 -6.94 8.48 -6.05
N PHE A 160 -6.67 8.03 -4.83
CA PHE A 160 -7.57 7.16 -4.04
C PHE A 160 -8.80 7.86 -3.49
N VAL A 161 -8.84 9.20 -3.50
CA VAL A 161 -10.04 9.99 -3.20
C VAL A 161 -10.84 10.24 -4.49
N VAL A 162 -10.19 10.71 -5.54
CA VAL A 162 -10.85 11.08 -6.81
C VAL A 162 -11.38 9.84 -7.55
N GLY A 163 -10.66 8.71 -7.49
CA GLY A 163 -11.06 7.46 -8.17
C GLY A 163 -12.42 6.94 -7.74
N PRO A 164 -12.65 6.68 -6.45
CA PRO A 164 -13.96 6.25 -5.97
C PRO A 164 -15.08 7.26 -6.25
N LEU A 165 -14.82 8.57 -6.12
CA LEU A 165 -15.79 9.61 -6.48
C LEU A 165 -16.18 9.52 -7.95
N ALA A 166 -15.20 9.37 -8.85
CA ALA A 166 -15.46 9.20 -10.28
C ALA A 166 -16.23 7.90 -10.55
N ALA A 167 -15.87 6.79 -9.88
CA ALA A 167 -16.60 5.52 -10.00
C ALA A 167 -18.06 5.65 -9.57
N MET A 168 -18.33 6.30 -8.43
CA MET A 168 -19.69 6.52 -7.93
C MET A 168 -20.51 7.37 -8.91
N LEU A 169 -19.92 8.46 -9.42
CA LEU A 169 -20.58 9.33 -10.40
C LEU A 169 -20.94 8.56 -11.68
N LEU A 170 -19.98 7.80 -12.22
CA LEU A 170 -20.18 7.00 -13.43
C LEU A 170 -21.24 5.92 -13.24
N MET A 171 -21.19 5.16 -12.14
CA MET A 171 -22.21 4.16 -11.79
C MET A 171 -23.59 4.79 -11.74
N ARG A 172 -23.72 5.96 -11.07
CA ARG A 172 -24.99 6.68 -10.96
C ARG A 172 -25.52 7.17 -12.31
N MET A 173 -24.63 7.68 -13.16
CA MET A 173 -25.02 8.19 -14.49
C MET A 173 -25.32 7.10 -15.50
N SER A 174 -24.71 5.92 -15.36
CA SER A 174 -24.86 4.81 -16.30
C SER A 174 -25.91 3.78 -15.89
N GLY A 175 -26.59 3.96 -14.73
CA GLY A 175 -27.56 2.98 -14.24
C GLY A 175 -26.87 1.67 -13.81
N ASP A 176 -25.79 1.76 -13.02
CA ASP A 176 -25.00 0.65 -12.48
C ASP A 176 -24.24 -0.17 -13.53
N ASP A 177 -23.79 0.47 -14.62
CA ASP A 177 -22.94 -0.20 -15.61
C ASP A 177 -21.47 -0.28 -15.13
N PHE A 178 -21.11 -1.43 -14.54
CA PHE A 178 -19.74 -1.73 -14.10
C PHE A 178 -18.75 -1.72 -15.28
N ARG A 179 -19.16 -2.26 -16.45
CA ARG A 179 -18.25 -2.41 -17.60
C ARG A 179 -17.87 -1.06 -18.18
N LEU A 180 -18.85 -0.15 -18.33
CA LEU A 180 -18.60 1.23 -18.75
C LEU A 180 -17.63 1.93 -17.77
N THR A 181 -17.85 1.77 -16.46
CA THR A 181 -16.97 2.35 -15.44
C THR A 181 -15.55 1.79 -15.54
N PHE A 182 -15.37 0.51 -15.81
CA PHE A 182 -14.04 -0.10 -16.00
C PHE A 182 -13.35 0.35 -17.30
N TRP A 183 -14.11 0.56 -18.40
CA TRP A 183 -13.57 1.16 -19.62
C TRP A 183 -13.04 2.57 -19.36
N ILE A 184 -13.80 3.41 -18.66
CA ILE A 184 -13.39 4.77 -18.34
C ILE A 184 -12.21 4.77 -17.36
N ALA A 185 -12.14 3.80 -16.43
CA ALA A 185 -11.01 3.65 -15.52
C ALA A 185 -9.68 3.33 -16.24
N ALA A 186 -9.73 2.77 -17.45
CA ALA A 186 -8.52 2.55 -18.24
C ALA A 186 -7.90 3.87 -18.75
N ILE A 187 -8.69 4.91 -18.99
CA ILE A 187 -8.20 6.20 -19.53
C ILE A 187 -7.08 6.79 -18.67
N PRO A 188 -7.23 7.03 -17.35
CA PRO A 188 -6.15 7.57 -16.54
C PRO A 188 -4.95 6.62 -16.45
N ALA A 189 -5.12 5.29 -16.60
CA ALA A 189 -3.99 4.37 -16.65
C ALA A 189 -3.14 4.57 -17.92
N PHE A 190 -3.77 4.73 -19.09
CA PHE A 190 -3.06 5.06 -20.32
C PHE A 190 -2.43 6.45 -20.30
N MET A 191 -3.10 7.44 -19.70
CA MET A 191 -2.49 8.75 -19.45
C MET A 191 -1.24 8.65 -18.57
N ALA A 192 -1.23 7.78 -17.56
CA ALA A 192 -0.04 7.54 -16.74
C ALA A 192 1.13 7.01 -17.58
N ILE A 193 0.90 6.08 -18.54
CA ILE A 193 1.93 5.61 -19.47
C ILE A 193 2.49 6.78 -20.29
N ALA A 194 1.62 7.62 -20.87
CA ALA A 194 2.04 8.77 -21.65
C ALA A 194 2.92 9.72 -20.80
N VAL A 195 2.55 9.99 -19.55
CA VAL A 195 3.35 10.80 -18.64
C VAL A 195 4.70 10.13 -18.31
N VAL A 196 4.78 8.80 -18.19
CA VAL A 196 6.05 8.08 -18.01
C VAL A 196 6.93 8.22 -19.25
N LEU A 197 6.37 8.03 -20.45
CA LEU A 197 7.11 8.08 -21.71
C LEU A 197 7.73 9.47 -21.95
N PHE A 198 6.92 10.51 -21.86
CA PHE A 198 7.30 11.88 -22.23
C PHE A 198 7.83 12.70 -21.05
N GLY A 199 7.42 12.40 -19.82
CA GLY A 199 7.75 13.19 -18.63
C GLY A 199 8.99 12.71 -17.88
N LEU A 200 9.29 11.39 -17.86
CA LEU A 200 10.46 10.86 -17.17
C LEU A 200 11.68 10.80 -18.08
N ARG A 201 12.80 11.34 -17.61
CA ARG A 201 14.11 11.17 -18.24
C ARG A 201 14.98 10.35 -17.32
N GLU A 202 15.64 9.32 -17.87
CA GLU A 202 16.59 8.48 -17.12
C GLU A 202 17.73 9.36 -16.58
N PRO A 203 18.00 9.38 -15.27
CA PRO A 203 19.13 10.11 -14.75
C PRO A 203 20.44 9.45 -15.20
N VAL A 204 21.39 10.26 -15.65
CA VAL A 204 22.75 9.78 -15.98
C VAL A 204 23.42 9.36 -14.68
N ARG A 205 23.62 8.07 -14.50
CA ARG A 205 24.33 7.50 -13.34
C ARG A 205 25.81 7.42 -13.63
N THR A 206 26.57 8.42 -13.17
CA THR A 206 28.03 8.38 -13.18
C THR A 206 28.51 7.74 -11.87
N GLY A 207 29.34 6.70 -11.94
CA GLY A 207 30.16 6.23 -10.81
C GLY A 207 29.60 5.12 -9.92
N PHE A 208 28.43 4.53 -10.20
CA PHE A 208 27.98 3.37 -9.44
C PHE A 208 28.53 2.06 -10.04
N ALA A 209 29.47 1.43 -9.36
CA ALA A 209 29.81 0.04 -9.63
C ALA A 209 28.53 -0.82 -9.46
N ALA A 210 28.22 -1.66 -10.45
CA ALA A 210 27.15 -2.64 -10.28
C ALA A 210 27.48 -3.47 -9.04
N ARG A 211 26.64 -3.38 -8.01
CA ARG A 211 26.75 -4.36 -6.94
C ARG A 211 26.38 -5.70 -7.57
N PRO A 212 27.28 -6.69 -7.57
CA PRO A 212 26.94 -8.00 -8.07
C PRO A 212 25.71 -8.49 -7.30
N LEU A 213 24.81 -9.17 -8.01
CA LEU A 213 23.70 -9.93 -7.41
C LEU A 213 24.30 -10.84 -6.32
N ARG A 214 24.43 -10.34 -5.12
CA ARG A 214 24.73 -11.20 -3.98
C ARG A 214 23.42 -11.88 -3.64
N MET A 215 23.23 -13.06 -4.22
CA MET A 215 22.24 -14.00 -3.70
C MET A 215 22.46 -14.06 -2.19
N LEU A 216 21.39 -13.85 -1.45
CA LEU A 216 21.35 -13.95 0.01
C LEU A 216 22.08 -15.21 0.46
N ARG A 217 23.33 -15.08 0.93
CA ARG A 217 24.04 -16.20 1.52
C ARG A 217 23.45 -16.48 2.88
N ARG A 218 23.33 -17.75 3.27
CA ARG A 218 22.90 -18.14 4.62
C ARG A 218 23.56 -17.34 5.73
N ALA A 219 24.82 -16.97 5.55
CA ALA A 219 25.59 -16.12 6.46
C ALA A 219 25.03 -14.68 6.62
N GLU A 220 24.28 -14.15 5.65
CA GLU A 220 23.67 -12.84 5.75
C GLU A 220 22.37 -12.89 6.55
N PHE A 221 21.60 -13.98 6.46
CA PHE A 221 20.46 -14.23 7.34
C PHE A 221 20.84 -14.34 8.81
N ALA A 222 21.99 -14.93 9.09
CA ALA A 222 22.53 -15.07 10.46
C ALA A 222 22.90 -13.71 11.10
N ARG A 223 23.07 -12.66 10.30
CA ARG A 223 23.31 -11.28 10.79
C ARG A 223 22.05 -10.53 11.18
N LEU A 224 20.86 -11.05 10.81
CA LEU A 224 19.60 -10.47 11.21
C LEU A 224 19.33 -10.84 12.68
N THR A 225 19.18 -9.81 13.49
CA THR A 225 19.04 -9.98 14.95
C THR A 225 17.69 -10.59 15.34
N GLY A 226 17.60 -11.15 16.55
CA GLY A 226 16.31 -11.62 17.10
C GLY A 226 15.23 -10.52 17.13
N ARG A 227 15.64 -9.24 17.29
CA ARG A 227 14.74 -8.08 17.22
C ARG A 227 14.10 -7.90 15.83
N PHE A 228 14.85 -8.18 14.77
CA PHE A 228 14.34 -8.15 13.40
C PHE A 228 13.28 -9.22 13.20
N TRP A 229 13.58 -10.47 13.54
CA TRP A 229 12.63 -11.60 13.39
C TRP A 229 11.36 -11.40 14.21
N TRP A 230 11.51 -10.81 15.39
CA TRP A 230 10.38 -10.43 16.20
C TRP A 230 9.52 -9.34 15.53
N ALA A 231 10.13 -8.29 14.97
CA ALA A 231 9.39 -7.26 14.23
C ALA A 231 8.63 -7.86 13.03
N ILE A 232 9.25 -8.83 12.32
CA ILE A 232 8.59 -9.57 11.23
C ILE A 232 7.41 -10.39 11.76
N ALA A 233 7.57 -11.10 12.88
CA ALA A 233 6.52 -11.92 13.47
C ALA A 233 5.30 -11.08 13.87
N ILE A 234 5.51 -9.95 14.55
CA ILE A 234 4.43 -9.02 14.91
C ILE A 234 3.77 -8.43 13.67
N ALA A 235 4.55 -7.98 12.69
CA ALA A 235 4.01 -7.43 11.45
C ALA A 235 3.19 -8.47 10.66
N SER A 236 3.65 -9.72 10.62
CA SER A 236 2.91 -10.83 9.99
C SER A 236 1.62 -11.15 10.74
N LEU A 237 1.65 -11.19 12.07
CA LEU A 237 0.47 -11.43 12.89
C LEU A 237 -0.58 -10.33 12.71
N LEU A 238 -0.16 -9.05 12.69
CA LEU A 238 -1.04 -7.92 12.40
C LEU A 238 -1.57 -7.94 10.96
N SER A 239 -0.79 -8.47 10.01
CA SER A 239 -1.25 -8.66 8.63
C SER A 239 -2.22 -9.82 8.50
N LEU A 240 -2.09 -10.87 9.31
CA LEU A 240 -3.08 -11.95 9.43
C LEU A 240 -4.41 -11.45 10.01
N ALA A 241 -4.36 -10.46 10.92
CA ALA A 241 -5.57 -9.79 11.42
C ALA A 241 -6.17 -8.81 10.40
N ARG A 242 -5.54 -8.56 9.25
CA ARG A 242 -6.01 -7.65 8.21
C ARG A 242 -6.09 -8.36 6.87
N PHE A 243 -7.26 -8.72 6.46
CA PHE A 243 -7.50 -9.25 5.12
C PHE A 243 -7.67 -8.12 4.07
N SER A 244 -7.93 -8.47 2.81
CA SER A 244 -8.11 -7.50 1.72
C SER A 244 -9.25 -6.52 1.99
N HIS A 245 -9.06 -5.26 1.60
CA HIS A 245 -10.11 -4.21 1.65
C HIS A 245 -11.35 -4.56 0.80
N ALA A 246 -11.26 -5.57 -0.07
CA ALA A 246 -12.40 -6.12 -0.80
C ALA A 246 -13.55 -6.55 0.13
N PHE A 247 -13.24 -7.03 1.33
CA PHE A 247 -14.27 -7.44 2.31
C PHE A 247 -15.04 -6.26 2.91
N LEU A 248 -14.44 -5.07 2.99
CA LEU A 248 -15.17 -3.85 3.35
C LEU A 248 -16.23 -3.51 2.27
N VAL A 249 -15.83 -3.64 1.00
CA VAL A 249 -16.70 -3.45 -0.16
C VAL A 249 -17.84 -4.47 -0.16
N LEU A 250 -17.53 -5.76 0.09
CA LEU A 250 -18.53 -6.82 0.21
C LEU A 250 -19.47 -6.59 1.38
N LYS A 251 -18.94 -6.10 2.53
CA LYS A 251 -19.79 -5.78 3.70
C LYS A 251 -20.74 -4.63 3.41
N ALA A 252 -20.29 -3.59 2.69
CA ALA A 252 -21.17 -2.50 2.27
C ALA A 252 -22.34 -3.02 1.43
N HIS A 253 -22.07 -3.94 0.52
CA HIS A 253 -23.11 -4.57 -0.30
C HIS A 253 -24.03 -5.48 0.53
N ASP A 254 -23.48 -6.26 1.45
CA ASP A 254 -24.20 -7.17 2.35
C ASP A 254 -25.25 -6.43 3.21
N VAL A 255 -24.92 -5.21 3.68
CA VAL A 255 -25.86 -4.37 4.45
C VAL A 255 -26.79 -3.52 3.58
N GLY A 256 -26.86 -3.77 2.27
CA GLY A 256 -27.82 -3.16 1.36
C GLY A 256 -27.42 -1.78 0.82
N ILE A 257 -26.13 -1.40 0.89
CA ILE A 257 -25.67 -0.18 0.22
C ILE A 257 -25.73 -0.40 -1.29
N ASP A 258 -26.36 0.56 -1.99
CA ASP A 258 -26.45 0.56 -3.45
C ASP A 258 -25.04 0.48 -4.09
N ALA A 259 -24.93 -0.33 -5.16
CA ALA A 259 -23.66 -0.60 -5.85
C ALA A 259 -22.92 0.68 -6.25
N ALA A 260 -23.65 1.72 -6.67
CA ALA A 260 -23.09 3.01 -7.01
C ALA A 260 -22.35 3.67 -5.83
N TYR A 261 -22.77 3.44 -4.59
CA TYR A 261 -22.20 4.11 -3.41
C TYR A 261 -21.20 3.24 -2.63
N VAL A 262 -21.05 1.97 -2.96
CA VAL A 262 -20.11 1.09 -2.26
C VAL A 262 -18.67 1.59 -2.31
N PRO A 263 -18.15 2.21 -3.40
CA PRO A 263 -16.80 2.77 -3.40
C PRO A 263 -16.55 3.81 -2.30
N ALA A 264 -17.61 4.42 -1.73
CA ALA A 264 -17.51 5.35 -0.61
C ALA A 264 -16.88 4.73 0.64
N MET A 265 -16.98 3.40 0.83
CA MET A 265 -16.31 2.70 1.92
C MET A 265 -14.78 2.87 1.85
N LEU A 266 -14.20 2.62 0.67
CA LEU A 266 -12.77 2.78 0.46
C LEU A 266 -12.35 4.26 0.45
N LEU A 267 -13.22 5.14 -0.07
CA LEU A 267 -13.01 6.59 -0.01
C LEU A 267 -12.85 7.05 1.43
N LEU A 268 -13.81 6.72 2.30
CA LEU A 268 -13.79 7.11 3.71
C LEU A 268 -12.58 6.53 4.43
N MET A 269 -12.32 5.25 4.24
CA MET A 269 -11.15 4.58 4.82
C MET A 269 -9.84 5.29 4.46
N HIS A 270 -9.62 5.59 3.16
CA HIS A 270 -8.40 6.26 2.72
C HIS A 270 -8.34 7.75 3.15
N LEU A 271 -9.48 8.42 3.24
CA LEU A 271 -9.57 9.79 3.73
C LEU A 271 -9.17 9.88 5.20
N VAL A 272 -9.73 9.00 6.05
CA VAL A 272 -9.36 8.92 7.47
C VAL A 272 -7.89 8.57 7.62
N TYR A 273 -7.40 7.59 6.86
CA TYR A 273 -5.98 7.24 6.82
C TYR A 273 -5.10 8.45 6.48
N ALA A 274 -5.44 9.20 5.44
CA ALA A 274 -4.65 10.35 4.98
C ALA A 274 -4.59 11.47 6.02
N ILE A 275 -5.71 11.78 6.68
CA ILE A 275 -5.79 12.82 7.72
C ILE A 275 -5.03 12.39 8.98
N ALA A 276 -5.17 11.14 9.38
CA ALA A 276 -4.61 10.62 10.62
C ALA A 276 -3.12 10.23 10.51
N ALA A 277 -2.61 9.91 9.32
CA ALA A 277 -1.24 9.39 9.15
C ALA A 277 -0.16 10.35 9.66
N TYR A 278 -0.30 11.66 9.41
CA TYR A 278 0.68 12.64 9.89
C TYR A 278 0.66 12.83 11.42
N PRO A 279 -0.50 13.08 12.07
CA PRO A 279 -0.57 13.20 13.53
C PRO A 279 -0.04 11.95 14.26
N PHE A 280 -0.40 10.76 13.82
CA PHE A 280 0.07 9.52 14.43
C PHE A 280 1.54 9.21 14.10
N GLY A 281 2.05 9.66 12.97
CA GLY A 281 3.48 9.63 12.68
C GLY A 281 4.30 10.48 13.66
N VAL A 282 3.86 11.70 13.95
CA VAL A 282 4.49 12.57 14.96
C VAL A 282 4.36 11.98 16.37
N LEU A 283 3.22 11.36 16.67
CA LEU A 283 3.01 10.70 17.96
C LEU A 283 3.94 9.50 18.15
N ALA A 284 4.27 8.78 17.08
CA ALA A 284 5.20 7.66 17.10
C ALA A 284 6.61 8.03 17.57
N ASP A 285 7.03 9.28 17.37
CA ASP A 285 8.33 9.79 17.85
C ASP A 285 8.35 10.06 19.35
N ARG A 286 7.17 10.17 19.99
CA ARG A 286 7.01 10.57 21.39
C ARG A 286 6.46 9.48 22.29
N MET A 287 5.78 8.48 21.74
CA MET A 287 5.09 7.42 22.47
C MET A 287 5.83 6.09 22.35
N ASP A 288 5.66 5.23 23.34
CA ASP A 288 6.16 3.85 23.25
C ASP A 288 5.53 3.12 22.06
N ARG A 289 6.38 2.53 21.21
CA ARG A 289 5.97 1.84 19.96
C ARG A 289 5.00 0.68 20.23
N ARG A 290 5.15 -0.01 21.36
CA ARG A 290 4.27 -1.12 21.72
C ARG A 290 2.89 -0.63 22.09
N LEU A 291 2.84 0.45 22.91
CA LEU A 291 1.59 1.06 23.28
C LEU A 291 0.84 1.56 22.04
N GLN A 292 1.55 2.19 21.10
CA GLN A 292 0.96 2.66 19.86
C GLN A 292 0.47 1.50 18.98
N LEU A 293 1.26 0.41 18.84
CA LEU A 293 0.83 -0.81 18.12
C LEU A 293 -0.38 -1.44 18.82
N GLY A 294 -0.38 -1.50 20.15
CA GLY A 294 -1.51 -2.01 20.93
C GLY A 294 -2.79 -1.20 20.70
N ILE A 295 -2.71 0.14 20.76
CA ILE A 295 -3.83 1.05 20.46
C ILE A 295 -4.32 0.82 19.01
N GLY A 296 -3.42 0.79 18.02
CA GLY A 296 -3.79 0.55 16.64
C GLY A 296 -4.47 -0.80 16.44
N THR A 297 -3.99 -1.84 17.13
CA THR A 297 -4.61 -3.18 17.08
C THR A 297 -5.96 -3.19 17.79
N ALA A 298 -6.12 -2.49 18.91
CA ALA A 298 -7.40 -2.36 19.58
C ALA A 298 -8.43 -1.61 18.71
N ILE A 299 -8.01 -0.59 17.97
CA ILE A 299 -8.85 0.08 16.96
C ILE A 299 -9.27 -0.91 15.86
N LEU A 300 -8.37 -1.80 15.40
CA LEU A 300 -8.70 -2.83 14.42
C LEU A 300 -9.76 -3.79 14.96
N VAL A 301 -9.57 -4.30 16.18
CA VAL A 301 -10.55 -5.18 16.84
C VAL A 301 -11.91 -4.48 16.98
N GLY A 302 -11.91 -3.20 17.37
CA GLY A 302 -13.13 -2.39 17.41
C GLY A 302 -13.79 -2.23 16.04
N ALA A 303 -13.00 -2.01 14.98
CA ALA A 303 -13.50 -1.97 13.61
C ALA A 303 -14.14 -3.29 13.20
N ASP A 304 -13.50 -4.43 13.51
CA ASP A 304 -14.00 -5.77 13.20
C ASP A 304 -15.30 -6.07 13.94
N ILE A 305 -15.43 -5.70 15.22
CA ILE A 305 -16.65 -5.84 16.00
C ILE A 305 -17.78 -5.03 15.36
N VAL A 306 -17.52 -3.76 15.00
CA VAL A 306 -18.51 -2.90 14.35
C VAL A 306 -18.93 -3.47 13.01
N LEU A 307 -18.00 -3.94 12.18
CA LEU A 307 -18.27 -4.53 10.87
C LEU A 307 -19.00 -5.88 10.98
N ALA A 308 -18.64 -6.72 11.94
CA ALA A 308 -19.31 -7.98 12.21
C ALA A 308 -20.77 -7.75 12.59
N ALA A 309 -21.03 -6.77 13.47
CA ALA A 309 -22.37 -6.45 13.97
C ALA A 309 -23.17 -5.52 13.04
N ALA A 310 -22.56 -4.94 12.00
CA ALA A 310 -23.24 -3.99 11.12
C ALA A 310 -24.40 -4.65 10.37
N GLN A 311 -25.59 -4.10 10.53
CA GLN A 311 -26.81 -4.49 9.81
C GLN A 311 -27.35 -3.36 8.93
N VAL A 312 -26.84 -2.15 9.11
CA VAL A 312 -27.25 -0.96 8.35
C VAL A 312 -26.02 -0.24 7.77
N GLY A 313 -26.21 0.44 6.65
CA GLY A 313 -25.11 1.05 5.88
C GLY A 313 -24.23 1.97 6.72
N TRP A 314 -24.78 2.86 7.55
CA TRP A 314 -23.99 3.84 8.29
C TRP A 314 -23.06 3.21 9.35
N THR A 315 -23.42 2.06 9.94
CA THR A 315 -22.55 1.35 10.88
C THR A 315 -21.34 0.76 10.18
N SER A 316 -21.48 0.29 8.93
CA SER A 316 -20.36 -0.20 8.14
C SER A 316 -19.38 0.91 7.78
N PHE A 317 -19.84 2.15 7.55
CA PHE A 317 -18.96 3.30 7.36
C PHE A 317 -18.13 3.64 8.60
N ILE A 318 -18.70 3.49 9.82
CA ILE A 318 -17.92 3.64 11.06
C ILE A 318 -16.79 2.61 11.10
N GLY A 319 -17.10 1.35 10.77
CA GLY A 319 -16.08 0.30 10.70
C GLY A 319 -14.98 0.61 9.69
N ALA A 320 -15.32 1.12 8.51
CA ALA A 320 -14.34 1.53 7.49
C ALA A 320 -13.47 2.71 7.98
N ALA A 321 -14.06 3.69 8.67
CA ALA A 321 -13.31 4.80 9.26
C ALA A 321 -12.31 4.31 10.33
N LEU A 322 -12.73 3.42 11.23
CA LEU A 322 -11.85 2.79 12.22
C LEU A 322 -10.73 1.98 11.55
N TRP A 323 -11.03 1.27 10.46
CA TRP A 323 -10.03 0.56 9.67
C TRP A 323 -8.98 1.51 9.09
N GLY A 324 -9.40 2.65 8.52
CA GLY A 324 -8.48 3.69 8.04
C GLY A 324 -7.64 4.29 9.16
N LEU A 325 -8.22 4.52 10.34
CA LEU A 325 -7.53 5.04 11.52
C LEU A 325 -6.47 4.05 12.02
N GLN A 326 -6.81 2.77 12.12
CA GLN A 326 -5.86 1.71 12.48
C GLN A 326 -4.65 1.67 11.55
N MET A 327 -4.88 1.78 10.22
CA MET A 327 -3.80 1.83 9.24
C MET A 327 -2.85 3.01 9.51
N ALA A 328 -3.39 4.18 9.81
CA ALA A 328 -2.61 5.38 10.12
C ALA A 328 -1.72 5.20 11.36
N VAL A 329 -2.26 4.54 12.39
CA VAL A 329 -1.55 4.28 13.65
C VAL A 329 -0.43 3.26 13.49
N THR A 330 -0.58 2.23 12.64
CA THR A 330 0.30 1.05 12.66
C THR A 330 1.28 0.97 11.50
N GLN A 331 0.91 1.36 10.27
CA GLN A 331 1.72 1.07 9.08
C GLN A 331 3.10 1.73 9.10
N GLY A 332 3.17 3.03 9.41
CA GLY A 332 4.44 3.74 9.48
C GLY A 332 5.36 3.19 10.57
N LEU A 333 4.78 2.82 11.70
CA LEU A 333 5.50 2.30 12.86
C LEU A 333 6.11 0.92 12.62
N LEU A 334 5.38 0.02 11.96
CA LEU A 334 5.88 -1.30 11.58
C LEU A 334 7.08 -1.19 10.62
N LEU A 335 6.96 -0.33 9.61
CA LEU A 335 8.03 -0.10 8.64
C LEU A 335 9.29 0.48 9.31
N ALA A 336 9.13 1.46 10.21
CA ALA A 336 10.22 2.03 10.98
C ALA A 336 10.90 0.98 11.87
N SER A 337 10.10 0.13 12.54
CA SER A 337 10.62 -0.92 13.43
C SER A 337 11.51 -1.93 12.70
N VAL A 338 11.13 -2.32 11.49
CA VAL A 338 11.93 -3.21 10.63
C VAL A 338 13.22 -2.51 10.17
N GLY A 339 13.12 -1.23 9.76
CA GLY A 339 14.26 -0.43 9.32
C GLY A 339 15.31 -0.24 10.41
N ASP A 340 14.88 -0.03 11.68
CA ASP A 340 15.76 0.15 12.84
C ASP A 340 16.38 -1.16 13.33
N ALA A 341 15.67 -2.29 13.17
CA ALA A 341 16.17 -3.60 13.58
C ALA A 341 17.14 -4.21 12.57
N ALA A 342 17.21 -3.67 11.34
CA ALA A 342 18.05 -4.19 10.27
C ALA A 342 19.40 -3.46 10.20
N PRO A 343 20.54 -4.20 10.05
CA PRO A 343 21.84 -3.59 9.75
C PRO A 343 21.77 -2.73 8.48
N ALA A 344 22.47 -1.58 8.47
CA ALA A 344 22.42 -0.62 7.37
C ALA A 344 22.71 -1.26 6.00
N GLN A 345 23.63 -2.24 5.97
CA GLN A 345 24.05 -2.96 4.75
C GLN A 345 22.98 -3.94 4.23
N LEU A 346 22.05 -4.38 5.11
CA LEU A 346 21.03 -5.38 4.82
C LEU A 346 19.60 -4.81 4.78
N ARG A 347 19.43 -3.49 4.87
CA ARG A 347 18.10 -2.87 4.91
C ARG A 347 17.23 -3.24 3.70
N GLY A 348 17.80 -3.26 2.50
CA GLY A 348 17.05 -3.67 1.30
C GLY A 348 16.54 -5.11 1.39
N THR A 349 17.38 -6.02 1.85
CA THR A 349 17.03 -7.42 2.13
C THR A 349 15.96 -7.53 3.21
N ALA A 350 16.11 -6.76 4.29
CA ALA A 350 15.17 -6.76 5.41
C ALA A 350 13.76 -6.32 4.97
N PHE A 351 13.67 -5.25 4.15
CA PHE A 351 12.38 -4.83 3.59
C PHE A 351 11.82 -5.85 2.59
N GLY A 352 12.68 -6.54 1.82
CA GLY A 352 12.24 -7.62 0.95
C GLY A 352 11.61 -8.78 1.73
N ILE A 353 12.25 -9.22 2.82
CA ILE A 353 11.71 -10.26 3.72
C ILE A 353 10.40 -9.78 4.36
N TYR A 354 10.35 -8.53 4.81
CA TYR A 354 9.15 -7.91 5.37
C TYR A 354 7.99 -7.93 4.36
N ASP A 355 8.19 -7.43 3.15
CA ASP A 355 7.16 -7.40 2.11
C ASP A 355 6.66 -8.81 1.75
N LEU A 356 7.57 -9.80 1.68
CA LEU A 356 7.20 -11.19 1.40
C LEU A 356 6.39 -11.80 2.54
N ALA A 357 6.82 -11.61 3.78
CA ALA A 357 6.12 -12.12 4.96
C ALA A 357 4.71 -11.52 5.06
N LEU A 358 4.56 -10.21 4.81
CA LEU A 358 3.26 -9.55 4.79
C LEU A 358 2.40 -10.04 3.63
N GLY A 359 2.97 -10.25 2.44
CA GLY A 359 2.26 -10.78 1.28
C GLY A 359 1.67 -12.17 1.55
N ILE A 360 2.46 -13.05 2.15
CA ILE A 360 2.01 -14.39 2.56
C ILE A 360 0.93 -14.30 3.65
N ALA A 361 1.14 -13.47 4.68
CA ALA A 361 0.18 -13.29 5.75
C ALA A 361 -1.17 -12.74 5.22
N THR A 362 -1.14 -11.74 4.35
CA THR A 362 -2.35 -11.17 3.73
C THR A 362 -3.05 -12.18 2.81
N PHE A 363 -2.30 -13.03 2.09
CA PHE A 363 -2.87 -14.13 1.31
C PHE A 363 -3.65 -15.08 2.21
N VAL A 364 -3.01 -15.58 3.28
CA VAL A 364 -3.65 -16.53 4.22
C VAL A 364 -4.87 -15.87 4.88
N ALA A 365 -4.74 -14.62 5.32
CA ALA A 365 -5.84 -13.86 5.92
C ALA A 365 -7.03 -13.71 4.98
N SER A 366 -6.79 -13.33 3.72
CA SER A 366 -7.86 -13.11 2.74
C SER A 366 -8.54 -14.42 2.31
N ALA A 367 -7.75 -15.48 2.14
CA ALA A 367 -8.29 -16.81 1.84
C ALA A 367 -9.14 -17.35 3.00
N ALA A 368 -8.64 -17.24 4.24
CA ALA A 368 -9.37 -17.65 5.44
C ALA A 368 -10.64 -16.82 5.63
N ALA A 369 -10.58 -15.48 5.50
CA ALA A 369 -11.75 -14.61 5.60
C ALA A 369 -12.82 -14.96 4.55
N GLY A 370 -12.40 -15.24 3.31
CA GLY A 370 -13.31 -15.67 2.25
C GLY A 370 -14.01 -17.00 2.56
N ALA A 371 -13.25 -17.99 3.02
CA ALA A 371 -13.79 -19.30 3.41
C ALA A 371 -14.78 -19.17 4.59
N LEU A 372 -14.41 -18.43 5.63
CA LEU A 372 -15.22 -18.20 6.82
C LEU A 372 -16.50 -17.40 6.48
N TRP A 373 -16.40 -16.41 5.61
CA TRP A 373 -17.57 -15.66 5.14
C TRP A 373 -18.54 -16.56 4.37
N THR A 374 -18.03 -17.43 3.52
CA THR A 374 -18.86 -18.39 2.78
C THR A 374 -19.53 -19.40 3.71
N ALA A 375 -18.86 -19.81 4.81
CA ALA A 375 -19.34 -20.78 5.75
C ALA A 375 -20.39 -20.22 6.74
N GLY A 376 -20.25 -18.97 7.18
CA GLY A 376 -21.12 -18.39 8.22
C GLY A 376 -21.20 -16.86 8.21
N GLY A 377 -20.96 -16.25 7.04
CA GLY A 377 -21.18 -14.82 6.82
C GLY A 377 -20.10 -13.92 7.40
N PRO A 378 -20.35 -12.59 7.36
CA PRO A 378 -19.40 -11.57 7.79
C PRO A 378 -18.97 -11.72 9.24
N LEU A 379 -19.87 -12.20 10.11
CA LEU A 379 -19.57 -12.38 11.54
C LEU A 379 -18.36 -13.31 11.76
N LEU A 380 -18.28 -14.44 11.03
CA LEU A 380 -17.14 -15.34 11.16
C LEU A 380 -15.86 -14.73 10.59
N ALA A 381 -15.93 -14.03 9.47
CA ALA A 381 -14.75 -13.42 8.84
C ALA A 381 -14.15 -12.30 9.71
N PHE A 382 -14.94 -11.33 10.14
CA PHE A 382 -14.50 -10.23 10.99
C PHE A 382 -14.20 -10.71 12.42
N GLY A 383 -14.96 -11.68 12.95
CA GLY A 383 -14.69 -12.29 14.25
C GLY A 383 -13.32 -12.99 14.29
N PHE A 384 -12.97 -13.72 13.25
CA PHE A 384 -11.64 -14.34 13.11
C PHE A 384 -10.51 -13.30 13.10
N SER A 385 -10.66 -12.21 12.34
CA SER A 385 -9.73 -11.09 12.35
C SER A 385 -9.57 -10.51 13.76
N GLY A 386 -10.68 -10.22 14.42
CA GLY A 386 -10.70 -9.70 15.79
C GLY A 386 -10.02 -10.63 16.80
N MET A 387 -10.21 -11.96 16.70
CA MET A 387 -9.50 -12.92 17.56
C MET A 387 -7.99 -12.89 17.34
N ILE A 388 -7.51 -12.82 16.09
CA ILE A 388 -6.08 -12.68 15.80
C ILE A 388 -5.57 -11.35 16.34
N GLY A 389 -6.33 -10.26 16.18
CA GLY A 389 -6.00 -8.95 16.74
C GLY A 389 -5.87 -8.99 18.26
N MET A 390 -6.79 -9.64 18.96
CA MET A 390 -6.69 -9.85 20.41
C MET A 390 -5.46 -10.67 20.81
N ALA A 391 -5.15 -11.74 20.09
CA ALA A 391 -3.93 -12.51 20.31
C ALA A 391 -2.67 -11.66 20.10
N ALA A 392 -2.67 -10.77 19.11
CA ALA A 392 -1.57 -9.82 18.88
C ALA A 392 -1.41 -8.83 20.05
N ILE A 393 -2.50 -8.30 20.61
CA ILE A 393 -2.47 -7.44 21.78
C ILE A 393 -1.87 -8.18 22.97
N VAL A 394 -2.35 -9.39 23.26
CA VAL A 394 -1.81 -10.22 24.37
C VAL A 394 -0.32 -10.45 24.20
N LEU A 395 0.11 -10.80 22.99
CA LEU A 395 1.53 -11.03 22.68
C LEU A 395 2.37 -9.75 22.87
N LEU A 396 1.85 -8.59 22.48
CA LEU A 396 2.52 -7.30 22.71
C LEU A 396 2.64 -6.96 24.21
N LEU A 397 1.65 -7.34 25.03
CA LEU A 397 1.65 -7.09 26.48
C LEU A 397 2.58 -8.03 27.24
N LEU A 398 2.68 -9.30 26.82
CA LEU A 398 3.49 -10.33 27.48
C LEU A 398 5.00 -10.17 27.28
N GLN A 399 5.45 -9.32 26.38
CA GLN A 399 6.87 -9.14 26.14
C GLN A 399 7.58 -8.34 27.25
N PRO A 400 8.70 -8.84 27.78
CA PRO A 400 9.55 -8.05 28.65
C PRO A 400 10.14 -6.86 27.87
N MET A 401 10.04 -5.66 28.44
CA MET A 401 10.59 -4.44 27.82
C MET A 401 12.12 -4.53 27.68
N PRO A 402 12.69 -4.35 26.48
CA PRO A 402 14.05 -3.86 26.43
C PRO A 402 14.00 -2.38 26.84
N ARG A 403 14.70 -2.05 27.95
CA ARG A 403 14.86 -0.66 28.41
C ARG A 403 15.29 0.21 27.23
N MET A 404 14.54 1.27 26.95
CA MET A 404 14.98 2.29 25.99
C MET A 404 16.29 2.88 26.51
N VAL A 405 17.38 2.67 25.79
CA VAL A 405 18.59 3.48 25.94
C VAL A 405 18.19 4.86 25.41
N ARG A 406 17.93 5.80 26.31
CA ARG A 406 17.85 7.22 25.94
C ARG A 406 19.20 7.57 25.33
N LEU A 407 19.20 7.93 24.05
CA LEU A 407 20.36 8.55 23.45
C LEU A 407 20.64 9.85 24.24
N PRO A 408 21.88 10.09 24.68
CA PRO A 408 22.20 11.37 25.32
C PRO A 408 21.92 12.50 24.32
N SER A 409 21.25 13.53 24.81
CA SER A 409 20.89 14.78 24.13
C SER A 409 22.11 15.52 23.60
#